data_abf23ccfa8995a166d56e60226b29db2
#
_entry.id   abf23ccfa8995a166d56e60226b29db2
#
_cell.length_a   1.000
_cell.length_b   1.000
_cell.length_c   1.000
_cell.angle_alpha   90.00
_cell.angle_beta   90.00
_cell.angle_gamma   90.00
#
_symmetry.space_group_name_H-M   'P 1'
#
loop_
_entity.id
_entity.type
_entity.pdbx_description
1 polymer ?
#
loop_
_entity_poly.entity_id
_entity_poly.type
_entity_poly.pdbx_seq_one_letter_code
_entity_poly.pdbx_strand_id
1 'polypeptide(L)'
;MIGVELVKMLRRPRTWVVIALIDALPTLVAFLLALTSVGPRPGTGPAFLSAVLNNGVLFPAAALAIVLPLFLPVSVAIVSGDSIAGEAQAGTLRYLLARPAGRTRLLVAKLVTVLVFVAMAVVVVVVTAYFVGTSLFGTSQLAGGNIVSVSGEPLTPQQAVLRTLLAMAYVAVSMLGVAAMAVFLSTLTDSPLAAAMGALAFLVASSLLLTLDAADSIRPYLPTRYWLAFVDLF
;
A
#
# COMPACT_ATOMS: atom_id res chain seq x y z
N MET A 1 -11.69 -17.88 -14.71
CA MET A 1 -10.74 -18.07 -13.60
C MET A 1 -10.61 -16.81 -12.75
N ILE A 2 -10.23 -15.66 -13.31
CA ILE A 2 -10.06 -14.41 -12.55
C ILE A 2 -11.29 -14.06 -11.71
N GLY A 3 -12.51 -14.07 -12.27
CA GLY A 3 -13.73 -13.76 -11.53
C GLY A 3 -14.00 -14.68 -10.34
N VAL A 4 -13.67 -15.96 -10.44
CA VAL A 4 -13.81 -16.92 -9.32
C VAL A 4 -12.83 -16.60 -8.21
N GLU A 5 -11.58 -16.27 -8.54
CA GLU A 5 -10.55 -15.88 -7.57
C GLU A 5 -10.91 -14.56 -6.86
N LEU A 6 -11.44 -13.57 -7.61
CA LEU A 6 -11.92 -12.31 -7.04
C LEU A 6 -13.07 -12.51 -6.05
N VAL A 7 -14.08 -13.31 -6.42
CA VAL A 7 -15.20 -13.63 -5.53
C VAL A 7 -14.71 -14.36 -4.29
N LYS A 8 -13.77 -15.31 -4.44
CA LYS A 8 -13.16 -16.04 -3.33
C LYS A 8 -12.42 -15.09 -2.38
N MET A 9 -11.67 -14.12 -2.91
CA MET A 9 -10.97 -13.11 -2.13
C MET A 9 -11.95 -12.22 -1.36
N LEU A 10 -12.97 -11.69 -2.04
CA LEU A 10 -13.95 -10.77 -1.43
C LEU A 10 -14.82 -11.44 -0.34
N ARG A 11 -15.09 -12.73 -0.49
CA ARG A 11 -15.87 -13.50 0.51
C ARG A 11 -15.06 -13.96 1.72
N ARG A 12 -13.74 -13.85 1.68
CA ARG A 12 -12.88 -14.23 2.83
C ARG A 12 -12.88 -13.12 3.88
N PRO A 13 -13.31 -13.38 5.12
CA PRO A 13 -13.32 -12.36 6.19
C PRO A 13 -11.91 -11.84 6.48
N ARG A 14 -10.87 -12.69 6.30
CA ARG A 14 -9.47 -12.32 6.45
C ARG A 14 -9.06 -11.14 5.55
N THR A 15 -9.58 -11.05 4.33
CA THR A 15 -9.30 -9.94 3.41
C THR A 15 -9.73 -8.61 4.01
N TRP A 16 -10.94 -8.55 4.57
CA TRP A 16 -11.48 -7.35 5.20
C TRP A 16 -10.79 -7.00 6.51
N VAL A 17 -10.40 -8.01 7.32
CA VAL A 17 -9.60 -7.79 8.54
C VAL A 17 -8.26 -7.16 8.20
N VAL A 18 -7.57 -7.64 7.15
CA VAL A 18 -6.29 -7.07 6.72
C VAL A 18 -6.47 -5.64 6.24
N ILE A 19 -7.50 -5.34 5.45
CA ILE A 19 -7.78 -3.97 4.99
C ILE A 19 -8.09 -3.04 6.18
N ALA A 20 -8.91 -3.50 7.13
CA ALA A 20 -9.23 -2.74 8.32
C ALA A 20 -8.00 -2.45 9.18
N LEU A 21 -7.06 -3.40 9.30
CA LEU A 21 -5.80 -3.20 10.02
C LEU A 21 -4.88 -2.19 9.32
N ILE A 22 -4.82 -2.22 7.98
CA ILE A 22 -4.05 -1.22 7.20
C ILE A 22 -4.64 0.17 7.46
N ASP A 23 -5.96 0.31 7.43
CA ASP A 23 -6.68 1.58 7.56
C ASP A 23 -6.70 2.11 9.01
N ALA A 24 -6.64 1.21 9.99
CA ALA A 24 -6.67 1.58 11.41
C ALA A 24 -5.47 2.45 11.81
N LEU A 25 -4.29 2.24 11.23
CA LEU A 25 -3.09 2.97 11.60
C LEU A 25 -3.17 4.47 11.23
N PRO A 26 -3.41 4.87 9.96
CA PRO A 26 -3.51 6.29 9.63
C PRO A 26 -4.69 6.95 10.33
N THR A 27 -5.79 6.23 10.54
CA THR A 27 -6.94 6.72 11.31
C THR A 27 -6.54 7.00 12.77
N LEU A 28 -5.83 6.09 13.42
CA LEU A 28 -5.30 6.29 14.78
C LEU A 28 -4.36 7.51 14.83
N VAL A 29 -3.46 7.65 13.86
CA VAL A 29 -2.53 8.79 13.77
C VAL A 29 -3.31 10.10 13.63
N ALA A 30 -4.37 10.14 12.80
CA ALA A 30 -5.23 11.32 12.67
C ALA A 30 -5.87 11.73 14.01
N PHE A 31 -6.43 10.76 14.74
CA PHE A 31 -7.02 11.03 16.06
C PHE A 31 -5.99 11.52 17.07
N LEU A 32 -4.79 10.92 17.10
CA LEU A 32 -3.72 11.38 18.00
C LEU A 32 -3.26 12.79 17.66
N LEU A 33 -3.12 13.14 16.38
CA LEU A 33 -2.77 14.49 15.95
C LEU A 33 -3.88 15.50 16.32
N ALA A 34 -5.15 15.12 16.16
CA ALA A 34 -6.27 15.99 16.51
C ALA A 34 -6.38 16.23 18.02
N LEU A 35 -6.10 15.21 18.85
CA LEU A 35 -6.16 15.31 20.32
C LEU A 35 -4.98 16.08 20.92
N THR A 36 -3.80 15.94 20.33
CA THR A 36 -2.57 16.54 20.89
C THR A 36 -2.30 17.93 20.32
N SER A 37 -2.84 18.25 19.13
CA SER A 37 -2.53 19.46 18.36
C SER A 37 -1.01 19.67 18.15
N VAL A 38 -0.20 18.63 18.38
CA VAL A 38 1.25 18.65 18.26
C VAL A 38 1.63 17.94 16.97
N GLY A 39 1.99 18.75 15.98
CA GLY A 39 2.61 18.21 14.75
C GLY A 39 4.01 17.66 15.03
N PRO A 40 4.51 16.75 14.17
CA PRO A 40 5.90 16.33 14.28
C PRO A 40 6.82 17.54 14.16
N ARG A 41 7.96 17.48 14.86
CA ARG A 41 8.98 18.55 14.77
C ARG A 41 9.44 18.68 13.31
N PRO A 42 9.71 19.91 12.83
CA PRO A 42 10.27 20.11 11.49
C PRO A 42 11.48 19.20 11.26
N GLY A 43 11.45 18.41 10.17
CA GLY A 43 12.50 17.45 9.85
C GLY A 43 12.39 16.06 10.52
N THR A 44 11.41 15.85 11.42
CA THR A 44 11.17 14.54 12.04
C THR A 44 9.80 14.00 11.62
N GLY A 45 9.76 12.98 10.80
CA GLY A 45 8.53 12.34 10.32
C GLY A 45 8.18 12.68 8.86
N PRO A 46 7.12 12.08 8.32
CA PRO A 46 6.66 12.34 6.97
C PRO A 46 6.28 13.82 6.77
N ALA A 47 6.77 14.44 5.71
CA ALA A 47 6.56 15.86 5.41
C ALA A 47 5.06 16.28 5.36
N PHE A 48 4.19 15.35 5.01
CA PHE A 48 2.74 15.58 4.96
C PHE A 48 2.09 15.84 6.32
N LEU A 49 2.61 15.29 7.43
CA LEU A 49 1.93 15.40 8.72
C LEU A 49 1.81 16.85 9.22
N SER A 50 2.79 17.70 8.95
CA SER A 50 2.72 19.12 9.27
C SER A 50 1.74 19.89 8.37
N ALA A 51 1.68 19.54 7.08
CA ALA A 51 0.77 20.14 6.13
C ALA A 51 -0.71 19.79 6.42
N VAL A 52 -0.96 18.57 6.87
CA VAL A 52 -2.31 18.07 7.23
C VAL A 52 -2.94 18.85 8.37
N LEU A 53 -2.15 19.30 9.37
CA LEU A 53 -2.69 20.11 10.48
C LEU A 53 -3.30 21.41 10.00
N ASN A 54 -2.84 21.93 8.85
CA ASN A 54 -3.37 23.13 8.23
C ASN A 54 -4.50 22.84 7.24
N ASN A 55 -4.54 21.64 6.67
CA ASN A 55 -5.57 21.26 5.68
C ASN A 55 -5.75 19.75 5.60
N GLY A 56 -6.89 19.26 6.09
CA GLY A 56 -7.25 17.84 6.10
C GLY A 56 -7.42 17.20 4.71
N VAL A 57 -7.56 18.00 3.63
CA VAL A 57 -7.64 17.49 2.25
C VAL A 57 -6.33 16.80 1.81
N LEU A 58 -5.19 17.11 2.44
CA LEU A 58 -3.91 16.46 2.18
C LEU A 58 -3.72 15.15 2.96
N PHE A 59 -4.61 14.84 3.90
CA PHE A 59 -4.47 13.64 4.74
C PHE A 59 -4.44 12.32 3.96
N PRO A 60 -5.15 12.13 2.84
CA PRO A 60 -5.00 10.93 2.00
C PRO A 60 -3.55 10.65 1.56
N ALA A 61 -2.81 11.68 1.16
CA ALA A 61 -1.40 11.53 0.80
C ALA A 61 -0.53 11.14 2.01
N ALA A 62 -0.79 11.76 3.17
CA ALA A 62 -0.13 11.39 4.42
C ALA A 62 -0.44 9.95 4.84
N ALA A 63 -1.70 9.53 4.74
CA ALA A 63 -2.12 8.16 5.04
C ALA A 63 -1.38 7.14 4.17
N LEU A 64 -1.27 7.38 2.86
CA LEU A 64 -0.49 6.54 1.96
C LEU A 64 0.99 6.51 2.36
N ALA A 65 1.60 7.64 2.74
CA ALA A 65 2.99 7.71 3.19
C ALA A 65 3.22 6.95 4.51
N ILE A 66 2.21 6.85 5.37
CA ILE A 66 2.27 6.09 6.63
C ILE A 66 2.18 4.57 6.36
N VAL A 67 1.27 4.15 5.46
CA VAL A 67 0.98 2.70 5.25
C VAL A 67 1.99 2.04 4.33
N LEU A 68 2.53 2.79 3.36
CA LEU A 68 3.34 2.26 2.27
C LEU A 68 4.69 1.66 2.71
N PRO A 69 5.43 2.21 3.69
CA PRO A 69 6.74 1.67 4.06
C PRO A 69 6.69 0.28 4.71
N LEU A 70 5.58 -0.06 5.38
CA LEU A 70 5.49 -1.30 6.17
C LEU A 70 4.15 -2.03 5.99
N PHE A 71 3.02 -1.41 6.29
CA PHE A 71 1.74 -2.11 6.43
C PHE A 71 1.20 -2.65 5.10
N LEU A 72 1.31 -1.87 4.04
CA LEU A 72 0.84 -2.29 2.72
C LEU A 72 1.69 -3.44 2.15
N PRO A 73 3.04 -3.36 2.13
CA PRO A 73 3.88 -4.48 1.67
C PRO A 73 3.72 -5.74 2.50
N VAL A 74 3.60 -5.63 3.83
CA VAL A 74 3.34 -6.79 4.72
C VAL A 74 2.03 -7.46 4.33
N SER A 75 0.97 -6.69 4.16
CA SER A 75 -0.35 -7.21 3.81
C SER A 75 -0.35 -7.86 2.43
N VAL A 76 0.32 -7.23 1.46
CA VAL A 76 0.50 -7.79 0.12
C VAL A 76 1.29 -9.09 0.17
N ALA A 77 2.37 -9.16 0.94
CA ALA A 77 3.17 -10.38 1.11
C ALA A 77 2.35 -11.53 1.72
N ILE A 78 1.51 -11.24 2.74
CA ILE A 78 0.64 -12.23 3.37
C ILE A 78 -0.41 -12.75 2.38
N VAL A 79 -1.13 -11.86 1.69
CA VAL A 79 -2.19 -12.24 0.75
C VAL A 79 -1.61 -12.97 -0.47
N SER A 80 -0.47 -12.52 -0.97
CA SER A 80 0.23 -13.15 -2.10
C SER A 80 0.85 -14.49 -1.71
N GLY A 81 1.47 -14.57 -0.56
CA GLY A 81 2.07 -15.80 -0.02
C GLY A 81 1.03 -16.92 0.17
N ASP A 82 -0.19 -16.55 0.60
CA ASP A 82 -1.30 -17.50 0.72
C ASP A 82 -1.91 -17.93 -0.62
N SER A 83 -1.62 -17.24 -1.70
CA SER A 83 -2.33 -17.41 -2.96
C SER A 83 -2.18 -18.81 -3.58
N ILE A 84 -0.99 -19.41 -3.51
CA ILE A 84 -0.68 -20.76 -4.03
C ILE A 84 -0.32 -21.71 -2.89
N ALA A 85 0.59 -21.33 -2.01
CA ALA A 85 1.00 -22.14 -0.87
C ALA A 85 -0.18 -22.49 0.06
N GLY A 86 -1.17 -21.59 0.21
CA GLY A 86 -2.40 -21.87 0.96
C GLY A 86 -3.26 -22.97 0.32
N GLU A 87 -3.30 -23.05 -0.99
CA GLU A 87 -4.00 -24.11 -1.72
C GLU A 87 -3.21 -25.43 -1.69
N ALA A 88 -1.89 -25.36 -1.72
CA ALA A 88 -1.01 -26.51 -1.52
C ALA A 88 -1.20 -27.10 -0.13
N GLN A 89 -1.12 -26.28 0.91
CA GLN A 89 -1.32 -26.67 2.31
C GLN A 89 -2.72 -27.27 2.54
N ALA A 90 -3.76 -26.72 1.92
CA ALA A 90 -5.13 -27.24 2.00
C ALA A 90 -5.36 -28.49 1.13
N GLY A 91 -4.36 -28.98 0.38
CA GLY A 91 -4.46 -30.13 -0.51
C GLY A 91 -5.36 -29.90 -1.74
N THR A 92 -5.81 -28.67 -1.99
CA THR A 92 -6.71 -28.31 -3.07
C THR A 92 -6.00 -28.00 -4.39
N LEU A 93 -4.69 -27.75 -4.36
CA LEU A 93 -3.89 -27.39 -5.51
C LEU A 93 -3.95 -28.46 -6.62
N ARG A 94 -3.95 -29.76 -6.27
CA ARG A 94 -4.06 -30.86 -7.23
C ARG A 94 -5.34 -30.83 -8.05
N TYR A 95 -6.45 -30.39 -7.48
CA TYR A 95 -7.73 -30.27 -8.19
C TYR A 95 -7.74 -29.10 -9.18
N LEU A 96 -7.01 -28.04 -8.86
CA LEU A 96 -6.81 -26.89 -9.77
C LEU A 96 -5.93 -27.26 -10.95
N LEU A 97 -4.85 -28.01 -10.70
CA LEU A 97 -3.91 -28.45 -11.75
C LEU A 97 -4.48 -29.58 -12.63
N ALA A 98 -5.47 -30.34 -12.15
CA ALA A 98 -6.15 -31.38 -12.94
C ALA A 98 -7.08 -30.78 -14.00
N ARG A 99 -7.46 -29.50 -13.91
CA ARG A 99 -8.24 -28.82 -14.95
C ARG A 99 -7.33 -28.47 -16.14
N PRO A 100 -7.84 -28.46 -17.39
CA PRO A 100 -7.09 -28.11 -18.58
C PRO A 100 -6.85 -26.59 -18.67
N ALA A 101 -6.26 -26.01 -17.60
CA ALA A 101 -5.91 -24.60 -17.52
C ALA A 101 -4.39 -24.49 -17.46
N GLY A 102 -3.80 -23.72 -18.39
CA GLY A 102 -2.34 -23.51 -18.40
C GLY A 102 -1.83 -22.90 -17.08
N ARG A 103 -0.69 -23.37 -16.60
CA ARG A 103 -0.05 -22.91 -15.34
C ARG A 103 0.17 -21.40 -15.32
N THR A 104 0.58 -20.83 -16.46
CA THR A 104 0.76 -19.37 -16.62
C THR A 104 -0.54 -18.61 -16.41
N ARG A 105 -1.66 -19.14 -16.93
CA ARG A 105 -2.98 -18.52 -16.76
C ARG A 105 -3.43 -18.51 -15.30
N LEU A 106 -3.07 -19.55 -14.54
CA LEU A 106 -3.33 -19.61 -13.10
C LEU A 106 -2.51 -18.54 -12.36
N LEU A 107 -1.19 -18.46 -12.64
CA LEU A 107 -0.31 -17.44 -12.02
C LEU A 107 -0.78 -16.02 -12.31
N VAL A 108 -1.13 -15.72 -13.55
CA VAL A 108 -1.66 -14.40 -13.93
C VAL A 108 -2.97 -14.11 -13.20
N ALA A 109 -3.87 -15.09 -13.10
CA ALA A 109 -5.12 -14.91 -12.36
C ALA A 109 -4.88 -14.59 -10.87
N LYS A 110 -3.91 -15.26 -10.24
CA LYS A 110 -3.52 -15.01 -8.85
C LYS A 110 -2.91 -13.61 -8.69
N LEU A 111 -1.99 -13.23 -9.57
CA LEU A 111 -1.37 -11.91 -9.55
C LEU A 111 -2.41 -10.79 -9.74
N VAL A 112 -3.31 -10.93 -10.71
CA VAL A 112 -4.41 -9.97 -10.93
C VAL A 112 -5.30 -9.86 -9.69
N THR A 113 -5.61 -10.98 -9.03
CA THR A 113 -6.41 -10.96 -7.80
C THR A 113 -5.70 -10.19 -6.68
N VAL A 114 -4.39 -10.36 -6.53
CA VAL A 114 -3.60 -9.60 -5.55
C VAL A 114 -3.57 -8.11 -5.91
N LEU A 115 -3.44 -7.76 -7.20
CA LEU A 115 -3.49 -6.35 -7.63
C LEU A 115 -4.85 -5.70 -7.34
N VAL A 116 -5.94 -6.43 -7.53
CA VAL A 116 -7.28 -5.93 -7.15
C VAL A 116 -7.39 -5.76 -5.63
N PHE A 117 -6.80 -6.66 -4.84
CA PHE A 117 -6.71 -6.47 -3.39
C PHE A 117 -5.96 -5.19 -3.03
N VAL A 118 -4.79 -4.95 -3.64
CA VAL A 118 -4.00 -3.71 -3.42
C VAL A 118 -4.82 -2.48 -3.80
N ALA A 119 -5.42 -2.46 -4.99
CA ALA A 119 -6.24 -1.34 -5.43
C ALA A 119 -7.40 -1.05 -4.46
N MET A 120 -8.09 -2.10 -4.00
CA MET A 120 -9.18 -1.99 -3.03
C MET A 120 -8.67 -1.45 -1.68
N ALA A 121 -7.55 -1.96 -1.17
CA ALA A 121 -6.95 -1.47 0.08
C ALA A 121 -6.56 0.01 -0.01
N VAL A 122 -5.89 0.40 -1.10
CA VAL A 122 -5.50 1.80 -1.35
C VAL A 122 -6.73 2.71 -1.45
N VAL A 123 -7.80 2.29 -2.15
CA VAL A 123 -9.04 3.06 -2.25
C VAL A 123 -9.68 3.24 -0.87
N VAL A 124 -9.78 2.18 -0.07
CA VAL A 124 -10.35 2.27 1.28
C VAL A 124 -9.55 3.24 2.13
N VAL A 125 -8.21 3.10 2.19
CA VAL A 125 -7.34 4.00 2.95
C VAL A 125 -7.51 5.45 2.51
N VAL A 126 -7.52 5.74 1.22
CA VAL A 126 -7.64 7.11 0.70
C VAL A 126 -9.02 7.70 1.01
N VAL A 127 -10.09 6.93 0.83
CA VAL A 127 -11.47 7.39 1.09
C VAL A 127 -11.66 7.65 2.58
N THR A 128 -11.26 6.72 3.44
CA THR A 128 -11.34 6.89 4.91
C THR A 128 -10.49 8.08 5.36
N ALA A 129 -9.26 8.17 4.86
CA ALA A 129 -8.36 9.27 5.18
C ALA A 129 -8.94 10.63 4.75
N TYR A 130 -9.61 10.71 3.60
CA TYR A 130 -10.26 11.94 3.16
C TYR A 130 -11.38 12.37 4.15
N PHE A 131 -12.25 11.44 4.52
CA PHE A 131 -13.32 11.75 5.47
C PHE A 131 -12.81 12.09 6.87
N VAL A 132 -11.85 11.31 7.38
CA VAL A 132 -11.24 11.55 8.69
C VAL A 132 -10.45 12.86 8.68
N GLY A 133 -9.64 13.09 7.66
CA GLY A 133 -8.83 14.30 7.52
C GLY A 133 -9.68 15.56 7.48
N THR A 134 -10.71 15.59 6.64
CA THR A 134 -11.59 16.75 6.51
C THR A 134 -12.47 16.98 7.73
N SER A 135 -12.88 15.93 8.45
CA SER A 135 -13.69 16.05 9.67
C SER A 135 -12.88 16.53 10.88
N LEU A 136 -11.62 16.10 11.02
CA LEU A 136 -10.78 16.45 12.17
C LEU A 136 -9.98 17.74 11.98
N PHE A 137 -9.45 17.98 10.77
CA PHE A 137 -8.56 19.12 10.49
C PHE A 137 -9.23 20.22 9.64
N GLY A 138 -10.46 19.97 9.20
CA GLY A 138 -11.22 20.90 8.39
C GLY A 138 -10.71 21.02 6.95
N THR A 139 -11.36 21.90 6.20
CA THR A 139 -11.05 22.23 4.79
C THR A 139 -10.66 23.70 4.71
N SER A 140 -9.62 24.13 5.43
CA SER A 140 -9.18 25.52 5.34
C SER A 140 -8.65 25.81 3.93
N GLN A 141 -9.43 26.56 3.19
CA GLN A 141 -9.01 27.14 1.93
C GLN A 141 -8.40 28.51 2.22
N LEU A 142 -7.24 28.79 1.66
CA LEU A 142 -6.72 30.15 1.64
C LEU A 142 -7.73 31.09 0.93
N ALA A 143 -7.68 32.39 1.23
CA ALA A 143 -8.42 33.39 0.49
C ALA A 143 -8.10 33.27 -1.00
N GLY A 144 -9.00 32.61 -1.76
CA GLY A 144 -8.76 32.26 -3.19
C GLY A 144 -9.04 30.78 -3.53
N GLY A 145 -9.42 29.94 -2.55
CA GLY A 145 -9.84 28.55 -2.80
C GLY A 145 -8.69 27.56 -3.02
N ASN A 146 -7.44 27.95 -2.79
CA ASN A 146 -6.27 27.13 -3.03
C ASN A 146 -5.82 26.39 -1.76
N ILE A 147 -5.35 25.17 -1.93
CA ILE A 147 -4.73 24.32 -0.91
C ILE A 147 -3.21 24.51 -1.01
N VAL A 148 -2.52 24.71 0.10
CA VAL A 148 -1.04 24.76 0.08
C VAL A 148 -0.50 23.35 0.06
N SER A 149 0.29 23.03 -0.95
CA SER A 149 1.01 21.76 -1.10
C SER A 149 2.11 21.62 -0.06
N VAL A 150 2.69 20.44 0.05
CA VAL A 150 3.88 20.20 0.90
C VAL A 150 5.08 21.02 0.45
N SER A 151 5.19 21.28 -0.85
CA SER A 151 6.24 22.12 -1.45
C SER A 151 5.97 23.63 -1.31
N GLY A 152 4.82 24.05 -0.73
CA GLY A 152 4.43 25.45 -0.59
C GLY A 152 3.69 26.04 -1.78
N GLU A 153 3.51 25.28 -2.86
CA GLU A 153 2.79 25.72 -4.06
C GLU A 153 1.26 25.70 -3.84
N PRO A 154 0.52 26.68 -4.33
CA PRO A 154 -0.94 26.68 -4.25
C PRO A 154 -1.54 25.65 -5.21
N LEU A 155 -2.32 24.72 -4.66
CA LEU A 155 -3.02 23.68 -5.41
C LEU A 155 -4.50 24.02 -5.53
N THR A 156 -5.04 23.89 -6.74
CA THR A 156 -6.50 23.89 -6.90
C THR A 156 -7.09 22.55 -6.40
N PRO A 157 -8.37 22.53 -5.97
CA PRO A 157 -9.03 21.28 -5.54
C PRO A 157 -8.96 20.18 -6.60
N GLN A 158 -9.07 20.52 -7.88
CA GLN A 158 -8.95 19.57 -8.99
C GLN A 158 -7.55 18.96 -9.09
N GLN A 159 -6.51 19.78 -8.92
CA GLN A 159 -5.12 19.30 -8.89
C GLN A 159 -4.86 18.39 -7.69
N ALA A 160 -5.40 18.71 -6.52
CA ALA A 160 -5.26 17.86 -5.34
C ALA A 160 -5.89 16.48 -5.56
N VAL A 161 -7.09 16.39 -6.15
CA VAL A 161 -7.74 15.13 -6.51
C VAL A 161 -6.91 14.37 -7.55
N LEU A 162 -6.47 15.04 -8.63
CA LEU A 162 -5.68 14.39 -9.67
C LEU A 162 -4.36 13.83 -9.11
N ARG A 163 -3.64 14.61 -8.30
CA ARG A 163 -2.38 14.16 -7.67
C ARG A 163 -2.61 12.98 -6.72
N THR A 164 -3.72 13.00 -5.97
CA THR A 164 -4.11 11.86 -5.12
C THR A 164 -4.39 10.60 -5.94
N LEU A 165 -5.11 10.72 -7.07
CA LEU A 165 -5.35 9.59 -7.98
C LEU A 165 -4.05 9.05 -8.60
N LEU A 166 -3.13 9.94 -8.99
CA LEU A 166 -1.80 9.55 -9.48
C LEU A 166 -0.98 8.85 -8.39
N ALA A 167 -1.01 9.34 -7.15
CA ALA A 167 -0.37 8.70 -6.01
C ALA A 167 -0.94 7.30 -5.75
N MET A 168 -2.27 7.13 -5.80
CA MET A 168 -2.92 5.82 -5.69
C MET A 168 -2.44 4.85 -6.78
N ALA A 169 -2.41 5.29 -8.03
CA ALA A 169 -1.93 4.49 -9.15
C ALA A 169 -0.45 4.12 -8.97
N TYR A 170 0.37 5.08 -8.55
CA TYR A 170 1.78 4.86 -8.27
C TYR A 170 2.01 3.81 -7.18
N VAL A 171 1.28 3.93 -6.06
CA VAL A 171 1.34 2.96 -4.94
C VAL A 171 0.93 1.57 -5.42
N ALA A 172 -0.15 1.46 -6.18
CA ALA A 172 -0.62 0.18 -6.71
C ALA A 172 0.42 -0.48 -7.63
N VAL A 173 1.07 0.30 -8.52
CA VAL A 173 2.15 -0.19 -9.40
C VAL A 173 3.39 -0.58 -8.58
N SER A 174 3.76 0.20 -7.57
CA SER A 174 4.89 -0.11 -6.68
C SER A 174 4.70 -1.45 -5.94
N MET A 175 3.46 -1.78 -5.56
CA MET A 175 3.14 -3.04 -4.91
C MET A 175 3.14 -4.25 -5.85
N LEU A 176 3.13 -4.05 -7.16
CA LEU A 176 3.20 -5.15 -8.14
C LEU A 176 4.50 -5.96 -7.99
N GLY A 177 5.62 -5.29 -7.73
CA GLY A 177 6.91 -5.97 -7.48
C GLY A 177 6.86 -6.86 -6.23
N VAL A 178 6.28 -6.34 -5.14
CA VAL A 178 6.09 -7.10 -3.88
C VAL A 178 5.16 -8.29 -4.11
N ALA A 179 4.04 -8.07 -4.80
CA ALA A 179 3.08 -9.11 -5.13
C ALA A 179 3.69 -10.22 -5.98
N ALA A 180 4.43 -9.85 -7.04
CA ALA A 180 5.09 -10.81 -7.92
C ALA A 180 6.14 -11.65 -7.17
N MET A 181 6.96 -11.01 -6.34
CA MET A 181 7.96 -11.70 -5.51
C MET A 181 7.30 -12.67 -4.52
N ALA A 182 6.25 -12.23 -3.81
CA ALA A 182 5.57 -13.07 -2.83
C ALA A 182 4.79 -14.23 -3.49
N VAL A 183 4.16 -14.01 -4.65
CA VAL A 183 3.54 -15.07 -5.45
C VAL A 183 4.59 -16.06 -5.94
N PHE A 184 5.74 -15.58 -6.41
CA PHE A 184 6.85 -16.45 -6.81
C PHE A 184 7.30 -17.34 -5.65
N LEU A 185 7.58 -16.76 -4.47
CA LEU A 185 7.96 -17.54 -3.28
C LEU A 185 6.85 -18.51 -2.85
N SER A 186 5.59 -18.15 -3.04
CA SER A 186 4.44 -19.03 -2.79
C SER A 186 4.41 -20.25 -3.72
N THR A 187 5.12 -20.22 -4.85
CA THR A 187 5.27 -21.42 -5.72
C THR A 187 6.37 -22.37 -5.26
N LEU A 188 7.28 -21.90 -4.40
CA LEU A 188 8.45 -22.65 -3.94
C LEU A 188 8.23 -23.38 -2.61
N THR A 189 7.14 -23.11 -1.90
CA THR A 189 6.85 -23.66 -0.58
C THR A 189 5.37 -24.00 -0.43
N ASP A 190 5.09 -25.02 0.38
CA ASP A 190 3.71 -25.38 0.76
C ASP A 190 3.22 -24.63 2.01
N SER A 191 4.04 -23.73 2.57
CA SER A 191 3.71 -22.93 3.75
C SER A 191 3.44 -21.48 3.36
N PRO A 192 2.20 -20.95 3.48
CA PRO A 192 1.87 -19.56 3.24
C PRO A 192 2.70 -18.58 4.07
N LEU A 193 2.98 -18.99 5.33
CA LEU A 193 3.79 -18.18 6.23
C LEU A 193 5.24 -18.09 5.76
N ALA A 194 5.83 -19.19 5.30
CA ALA A 194 7.19 -19.20 4.79
C ALA A 194 7.32 -18.32 3.52
N ALA A 195 6.34 -18.38 2.61
CA ALA A 195 6.30 -17.53 1.43
C ALA A 195 6.22 -16.03 1.80
N ALA A 196 5.33 -15.67 2.72
CA ALA A 196 5.18 -14.30 3.19
C ALA A 196 6.45 -13.79 3.89
N MET A 197 7.02 -14.60 4.80
CA MET A 197 8.24 -14.25 5.52
C MET A 197 9.45 -14.10 4.59
N GLY A 198 9.56 -14.95 3.56
CA GLY A 198 10.59 -14.82 2.53
C GLY A 198 10.49 -13.51 1.75
N ALA A 199 9.28 -13.11 1.37
CA ALA A 199 9.04 -11.83 0.71
C ALA A 199 9.38 -10.64 1.62
N LEU A 200 9.00 -10.70 2.90
CA LEU A 200 9.33 -9.66 3.88
C LEU A 200 10.84 -9.60 4.15
N ALA A 201 11.51 -10.73 4.27
CA ALA A 201 12.97 -10.77 4.43
C ALA A 201 13.69 -10.10 3.25
N PHE A 202 13.21 -10.34 2.02
CA PHE A 202 13.72 -9.66 0.83
C PHE A 202 13.51 -8.14 0.90
N LEU A 203 12.33 -7.68 1.33
CA LEU A 203 12.04 -6.25 1.47
C LEU A 203 12.87 -5.58 2.55
N VAL A 204 13.04 -6.26 3.70
CA VAL A 204 13.92 -5.77 4.78
C VAL A 204 15.37 -5.70 4.29
N ALA A 205 15.85 -6.74 3.62
CA ALA A 205 17.20 -6.72 3.03
C ALA A 205 17.35 -5.57 2.01
N SER A 206 16.34 -5.36 1.13
CA SER A 206 16.32 -4.24 0.20
C SER A 206 16.40 -2.88 0.92
N SER A 207 15.65 -2.71 2.01
CA SER A 207 15.66 -1.47 2.79
C SER A 207 17.00 -1.26 3.51
N LEU A 208 17.60 -2.32 4.05
CA LEU A 208 18.92 -2.24 4.68
C LEU A 208 20.03 -1.90 3.67
N LEU A 209 19.97 -2.48 2.46
CA LEU A 209 20.94 -2.17 1.40
C LEU A 209 20.90 -0.69 0.98
N LEU A 210 19.74 -0.02 1.11
CA LEU A 210 19.65 1.43 0.86
C LEU A 210 20.48 2.27 1.85
N THR A 211 20.76 1.76 3.04
CA THR A 211 21.53 2.47 4.06
C THR A 211 23.05 2.23 3.96
N LEU A 212 23.48 1.28 3.11
CA LEU A 212 24.89 0.89 2.98
C LEU A 212 25.53 1.59 1.77
N ASP A 213 26.61 2.33 1.97
CA ASP A 213 27.35 2.99 0.88
C ASP A 213 27.97 1.97 -0.09
N ALA A 214 28.34 0.79 0.40
CA ALA A 214 28.85 -0.30 -0.42
C ALA A 214 27.85 -0.81 -1.48
N ALA A 215 26.56 -0.49 -1.33
CA ALA A 215 25.49 -0.92 -2.23
C ALA A 215 25.11 0.14 -3.28
N ASP A 216 25.85 1.22 -3.45
CA ASP A 216 25.53 2.34 -4.35
C ASP A 216 25.23 1.89 -5.79
N SER A 217 25.97 0.91 -6.31
CA SER A 217 25.79 0.40 -7.67
C SER A 217 24.45 -0.34 -7.88
N ILE A 218 23.88 -0.92 -6.81
CA ILE A 218 22.62 -1.68 -6.88
C ILE A 218 21.42 -0.91 -6.34
N ARG A 219 21.62 0.22 -5.64
CA ARG A 219 20.55 1.09 -5.12
C ARG A 219 19.47 1.43 -6.16
N PRO A 220 19.78 1.74 -7.45
CA PRO A 220 18.76 2.07 -8.46
C PRO A 220 17.80 0.92 -8.76
N TYR A 221 18.19 -0.32 -8.49
CA TYR A 221 17.40 -1.52 -8.78
C TYR A 221 16.60 -2.02 -7.58
N LEU A 222 16.77 -1.40 -6.40
CA LEU A 222 16.07 -1.82 -5.19
C LEU A 222 14.61 -1.34 -5.21
N PRO A 223 13.61 -2.24 -5.03
CA PRO A 223 12.20 -1.88 -5.14
C PRO A 223 11.75 -0.87 -4.09
N THR A 224 12.39 -0.87 -2.91
CA THR A 224 12.03 0.01 -1.80
C THR A 224 12.47 1.46 -1.97
N ARG A 225 13.42 1.74 -2.88
CA ARG A 225 14.00 3.06 -3.08
C ARG A 225 12.98 4.13 -3.47
N TYR A 226 12.08 3.77 -4.36
CA TYR A 226 11.16 4.72 -5.01
C TYR A 226 9.77 4.74 -4.37
N TRP A 227 9.53 3.98 -3.30
CA TRP A 227 8.19 3.86 -2.73
C TRP A 227 7.55 5.20 -2.36
N LEU A 228 8.33 6.13 -1.80
CA LEU A 228 7.84 7.44 -1.39
C LEU A 228 8.00 8.53 -2.47
N ALA A 229 8.42 8.19 -3.69
CA ALA A 229 8.59 9.19 -4.75
C ALA A 229 7.27 9.87 -5.18
N PHE A 230 6.11 9.30 -4.86
CA PHE A 230 4.82 9.99 -5.07
C PHE A 230 4.65 11.24 -4.19
N VAL A 231 5.47 11.38 -3.13
CA VAL A 231 5.50 12.56 -2.26
C VAL A 231 5.86 13.81 -3.07
N ASP A 232 6.74 13.66 -4.07
CA ASP A 232 7.19 14.74 -4.95
C ASP A 232 6.07 15.27 -5.86
N LEU A 233 4.89 14.62 -5.89
CA LEU A 233 3.70 15.11 -6.56
C LEU A 233 3.01 16.26 -5.79
N PHE A 234 3.27 16.37 -4.49
CA PHE A 234 2.63 17.33 -3.58
C PHE A 234 3.61 18.35 -3.02
#